data_8b11cf7d04c30af50b54dfa9b92fc685
#
_entry.id   8b11cf7d04c30af50b54dfa9b92fc685
#
_cell.length_a   1.000
_cell.length_b   1.000
_cell.length_c   1.000
_cell.angle_alpha   90.00
_cell.angle_beta   90.00
_cell.angle_gamma   90.00
#
_symmetry.space_group_name_H-M   'P 1'
#
loop_
_entity.id
_entity.type
_entity.pdbx_description
1 polymer ?
#
loop_
_entity_poly.entity_id
_entity_poly.type
_entity_poly.pdbx_seq_one_letter_code
_entity_poly.pdbx_strand_id
1 'polypeptide(L)'
;MKYTTHDVDTNGSFLQGQITCPFSLLVTLFGEPHEGDTQVSDAFWSVLFDDGVTATIYNWKNGRNWCGGPEVEHITKWNIGGFDIAAVDHVKNILISQEIAA
;
A
#
# COMPACT_ATOMS: atom_id res chain seq x y z
N MET A 1 -9.56 8.93 10.39
CA MET A 1 -10.37 7.72 10.03
C MET A 1 -9.66 6.49 10.53
N LYS A 2 -10.42 5.58 11.12
CA LYS A 2 -9.87 4.32 11.62
C LYS A 2 -9.82 3.27 10.52
N TYR A 3 -8.89 2.33 10.63
CA TYR A 3 -8.73 1.25 9.66
C TYR A 3 -8.15 0.00 10.34
N THR A 4 -8.33 -1.14 9.68
CA THR A 4 -7.73 -2.41 10.08
C THR A 4 -6.93 -2.99 8.90
N THR A 5 -5.89 -3.76 9.21
CA THR A 5 -5.01 -4.37 8.22
C THR A 5 -5.03 -5.91 8.27
N HIS A 6 -5.95 -6.49 9.04
CA HIS A 6 -6.06 -7.94 9.18
C HIS A 6 -7.36 -8.44 8.56
N ASP A 7 -7.28 -9.59 7.89
CA ASP A 7 -8.44 -10.31 7.34
C ASP A 7 -9.28 -9.48 6.35
N VAL A 8 -8.60 -8.67 5.54
CA VAL A 8 -9.26 -7.82 4.54
C VAL A 8 -9.46 -8.61 3.25
N ASP A 9 -10.71 -8.68 2.79
CA ASP A 9 -11.03 -9.31 1.51
C ASP A 9 -10.74 -8.34 0.37
N THR A 10 -9.77 -8.68 -0.48
CA THR A 10 -9.35 -7.85 -1.61
C THR A 10 -9.72 -8.46 -2.96
N ASN A 11 -10.50 -9.55 -2.98
CA ASN A 11 -10.93 -10.18 -4.22
C ASN A 11 -11.72 -9.20 -5.10
N GLY A 12 -11.32 -9.09 -6.37
CA GLY A 12 -11.96 -8.16 -7.29
C GLY A 12 -11.42 -6.75 -7.26
N SER A 13 -10.45 -6.44 -6.38
CA SER A 13 -9.78 -5.14 -6.39
C SER A 13 -8.86 -5.02 -7.61
N PHE A 14 -8.64 -3.79 -8.05
CA PHE A 14 -7.78 -3.50 -9.19
C PHE A 14 -7.10 -2.14 -9.01
N LEU A 15 -6.10 -1.86 -9.85
CA LEU A 15 -5.31 -0.63 -9.76
C LEU A 15 -6.18 0.62 -9.85
N GLN A 16 -6.04 1.52 -8.87
CA GLN A 16 -6.76 2.78 -8.80
C GLN A 16 -5.83 3.99 -8.96
N GLY A 17 -4.59 3.90 -8.52
CA GLY A 17 -3.65 5.01 -8.59
C GLY A 17 -2.31 4.65 -7.98
N GLN A 18 -1.49 5.67 -7.73
CA GLN A 18 -0.14 5.51 -7.21
C GLN A 18 0.16 6.56 -6.16
N ILE A 19 1.09 6.22 -5.26
CA ILE A 19 1.63 7.15 -4.27
C ILE A 19 3.15 7.06 -4.29
N THR A 20 3.79 8.11 -3.77
CA THR A 20 5.24 8.13 -3.54
C THR A 20 5.48 8.41 -2.07
N CYS A 21 6.11 7.46 -1.38
CA CYS A 21 6.47 7.62 0.04
C CYS A 21 7.51 6.56 0.43
N PRO A 22 8.26 6.78 1.53
CA PRO A 22 9.21 5.78 2.00
C PRO A 22 8.51 4.51 2.47
N PHE A 23 9.16 3.36 2.28
CA PHE A 23 8.70 2.08 2.82
C PHE A 23 8.47 2.14 4.33
N SER A 24 9.38 2.79 5.07
CA SER A 24 9.29 2.89 6.53
C SER A 24 8.02 3.58 7.00
N LEU A 25 7.50 4.55 6.24
CA LEU A 25 6.24 5.22 6.57
C LEU A 25 5.07 4.26 6.44
N LEU A 26 5.05 3.43 5.42
CA LEU A 26 4.00 2.42 5.25
C LEU A 26 4.02 1.40 6.37
N VAL A 27 5.19 0.97 6.81
CA VAL A 27 5.33 0.07 7.97
C VAL A 27 4.80 0.73 9.24
N THR A 28 5.13 2.00 9.45
CA THR A 28 4.65 2.76 10.62
C THR A 28 3.12 2.84 10.65
N LEU A 29 2.51 3.09 9.50
CA LEU A 29 1.06 3.30 9.41
C LEU A 29 0.26 1.98 9.35
N PHE A 30 0.76 0.99 8.63
CA PHE A 30 -0.01 -0.20 8.29
C PHE A 30 0.59 -1.50 8.83
N GLY A 31 1.73 -1.43 9.51
CA GLY A 31 2.41 -2.59 10.06
C GLY A 31 3.31 -3.29 9.05
N GLU A 32 3.80 -4.47 9.42
CA GLU A 32 4.66 -5.25 8.53
C GLU A 32 3.87 -5.71 7.32
N PRO A 33 4.46 -5.63 6.12
CA PRO A 33 3.78 -6.08 4.91
C PRO A 33 3.68 -7.60 4.83
N HIS A 34 2.73 -8.07 4.05
CA HIS A 34 2.71 -9.45 3.58
C HIS A 34 3.67 -9.60 2.40
N GLU A 35 4.12 -10.82 2.13
CA GLU A 35 4.83 -11.10 0.89
C GLU A 35 3.89 -10.82 -0.29
N GLY A 36 4.39 -10.09 -1.27
CA GLY A 36 3.68 -9.86 -2.50
C GLY A 36 3.84 -11.02 -3.48
N ASP A 37 3.46 -10.79 -4.73
CA ASP A 37 3.73 -11.74 -5.82
C ASP A 37 5.24 -11.88 -5.98
N THR A 38 5.76 -13.10 -5.87
CA THR A 38 7.20 -13.37 -5.85
C THR A 38 7.94 -12.99 -7.13
N GLN A 39 7.23 -12.66 -8.20
CA GLN A 39 7.82 -12.25 -9.47
C GLN A 39 7.83 -10.74 -9.67
N VAL A 40 6.82 -10.03 -9.20
CA VAL A 40 6.60 -8.62 -9.53
C VAL A 40 6.47 -7.69 -8.33
N SER A 41 6.19 -8.22 -7.14
CA SER A 41 5.97 -7.44 -5.92
C SER A 41 6.78 -7.99 -4.77
N ASP A 42 7.35 -7.11 -3.94
CA ASP A 42 8.14 -7.48 -2.77
C ASP A 42 7.35 -7.35 -1.48
N ALA A 43 6.39 -6.41 -1.44
CA ALA A 43 5.60 -6.12 -0.26
C ALA A 43 4.17 -5.78 -0.63
N PHE A 44 3.24 -6.14 0.23
CA PHE A 44 1.81 -5.94 0.01
C PHE A 44 1.12 -5.66 1.34
N TRP A 45 0.26 -4.64 1.35
CA TRP A 45 -0.62 -4.34 2.47
C TRP A 45 -2.07 -4.35 1.98
N SER A 46 -2.98 -4.76 2.85
CA SER A 46 -4.41 -4.61 2.63
C SER A 46 -5.01 -3.84 3.79
N VAL A 47 -5.91 -2.90 3.50
CA VAL A 47 -6.46 -1.97 4.48
C VAL A 47 -7.96 -1.89 4.30
N LEU A 48 -8.70 -2.03 5.40
CA LEU A 48 -10.14 -1.79 5.43
C LEU A 48 -10.41 -0.58 6.31
N PHE A 49 -10.97 0.47 5.73
CA PHE A 49 -11.35 1.68 6.46
C PHE A 49 -12.72 1.51 7.12
N ASP A 50 -12.99 2.32 8.14
CA ASP A 50 -14.21 2.20 8.94
C ASP A 50 -15.49 2.59 8.17
N ASP A 51 -15.35 3.24 7.02
CA ASP A 51 -16.48 3.51 6.11
C ASP A 51 -16.72 2.40 5.07
N GLY A 52 -15.97 1.31 5.16
CA GLY A 52 -16.11 0.17 4.25
C GLY A 52 -15.22 0.23 3.01
N VAL A 53 -14.46 1.30 2.81
CA VAL A 53 -13.52 1.39 1.68
C VAL A 53 -12.36 0.44 1.92
N THR A 54 -11.99 -0.33 0.89
CA THR A 54 -10.86 -1.26 0.91
C THR A 54 -9.76 -0.73 0.01
N ALA A 55 -8.51 -0.80 0.48
CA ALA A 55 -7.35 -0.42 -0.31
C ALA A 55 -6.28 -1.50 -0.22
N THR A 56 -5.53 -1.68 -1.31
CA THR A 56 -4.29 -2.46 -1.32
C THR A 56 -3.13 -1.52 -1.65
N ILE A 57 -1.97 -1.79 -1.07
CA ILE A 57 -0.75 -1.04 -1.33
C ILE A 57 0.32 -2.05 -1.68
N TYR A 58 0.96 -1.90 -2.84
CA TYR A 58 1.96 -2.86 -3.29
C TYR A 58 2.94 -2.20 -4.26
N ASN A 59 4.15 -2.76 -4.34
CA ASN A 59 5.09 -2.36 -5.39
C ASN A 59 4.90 -3.25 -6.62
N TRP A 60 5.26 -2.74 -7.79
CA TRP A 60 5.06 -3.43 -9.05
C TRP A 60 6.27 -3.25 -9.95
N LYS A 61 7.03 -4.33 -10.16
CA LYS A 61 8.18 -4.39 -11.09
C LYS A 61 9.26 -3.34 -10.80
N ASN A 62 9.44 -2.96 -9.55
CA ASN A 62 10.43 -1.95 -9.16
C ASN A 62 11.24 -2.34 -7.94
N GLY A 63 11.16 -3.60 -7.52
CA GLY A 63 11.88 -4.12 -6.38
C GLY A 63 12.77 -5.31 -6.73
N ARG A 64 13.30 -5.96 -5.70
CA ARG A 64 14.26 -7.05 -5.84
C ARG A 64 13.68 -8.26 -6.58
N ASN A 65 12.41 -8.55 -6.38
CA ASN A 65 11.76 -9.71 -7.03
C ASN A 65 11.62 -9.54 -8.54
N TRP A 66 11.79 -8.32 -9.05
CA TRP A 66 11.76 -8.05 -10.48
C TRP A 66 13.18 -7.73 -10.99
N CYS A 67 13.78 -8.68 -11.70
CA CYS A 67 15.11 -8.51 -12.35
C CYS A 67 16.23 -8.05 -11.39
N GLY A 68 16.14 -8.40 -10.10
CA GLY A 68 17.17 -8.04 -9.13
C GLY A 68 17.22 -6.56 -8.79
N GLY A 69 16.09 -5.87 -8.81
CA GLY A 69 16.00 -4.45 -8.46
C GLY A 69 16.37 -4.15 -7.01
N PRO A 70 16.11 -2.92 -6.54
CA PRO A 70 16.52 -2.50 -5.20
C PRO A 70 15.78 -3.28 -4.10
N GLU A 71 16.39 -3.30 -2.91
CA GLU A 71 15.75 -3.84 -1.72
C GLU A 71 14.49 -3.04 -1.37
N VAL A 72 13.54 -3.70 -0.71
CA VAL A 72 12.23 -3.10 -0.41
C VAL A 72 12.32 -1.79 0.36
N GLU A 73 13.34 -1.64 1.22
CA GLU A 73 13.57 -0.42 2.01
C GLU A 73 13.86 0.81 1.16
N HIS A 74 14.24 0.61 -0.09
CA HIS A 74 14.57 1.69 -1.03
C HIS A 74 13.45 2.00 -2.01
N ILE A 75 12.35 1.25 -1.95
CA ILE A 75 11.20 1.49 -2.83
C ILE A 75 10.40 2.68 -2.31
N THR A 76 10.08 3.62 -3.21
CA THR A 76 9.30 4.82 -2.89
C THR A 76 8.03 4.95 -3.72
N LYS A 77 7.89 4.19 -4.80
CA LYS A 77 6.71 4.24 -5.67
C LYS A 77 5.85 3.02 -5.41
N TRP A 78 4.59 3.26 -5.07
CA TRP A 78 3.64 2.23 -4.67
C TRP A 78 2.34 2.36 -5.44
N ASN A 79 1.80 1.23 -5.85
CA ASN A 79 0.47 1.17 -6.45
C ASN A 79 -0.59 1.06 -5.36
N ILE A 80 -1.73 1.70 -5.60
CA ILE A 80 -2.90 1.58 -4.76
C ILE A 80 -3.98 0.87 -5.57
N GLY A 81 -4.45 -0.26 -5.05
CA GLY A 81 -5.59 -0.98 -5.59
C GLY A 81 -6.81 -0.77 -4.72
N GLY A 82 -7.97 -1.13 -5.24
CA GLY A 82 -9.23 -1.04 -4.53
C GLY A 82 -10.39 -1.28 -5.46
N PHE A 83 -11.59 -0.97 -4.98
CA PHE A 83 -12.81 -1.14 -5.76
C PHE A 83 -13.24 0.16 -6.45
N ASP A 84 -12.73 1.31 -5.96
CA ASP A 84 -12.92 2.62 -6.60
C ASP A 84 -11.82 3.59 -6.17
N ILE A 85 -11.87 4.81 -6.71
CA ILE A 85 -10.85 5.85 -6.47
C ILE A 85 -10.78 6.31 -5.01
N ALA A 86 -11.81 6.08 -4.21
CA ALA A 86 -11.79 6.43 -2.78
C ALA A 86 -10.64 5.74 -2.04
N ALA A 87 -10.20 4.56 -2.50
CA ALA A 87 -9.06 3.87 -1.93
C ALA A 87 -7.80 4.76 -1.97
N VAL A 88 -7.55 5.43 -3.09
CA VAL A 88 -6.40 6.33 -3.26
C VAL A 88 -6.54 7.54 -2.34
N ASP A 89 -7.72 8.16 -2.32
CA ASP A 89 -7.97 9.35 -1.51
C ASP A 89 -7.78 9.06 -0.02
N HIS A 90 -8.27 7.92 0.45
CA HIS A 90 -8.14 7.51 1.86
C HIS A 90 -6.68 7.31 2.26
N VAL A 91 -5.91 6.60 1.43
CA VAL A 91 -4.49 6.36 1.70
C VAL A 91 -3.73 7.68 1.68
N LYS A 92 -3.95 8.53 0.69
CA LYS A 92 -3.30 9.85 0.62
C LYS A 92 -3.61 10.73 1.82
N ASN A 93 -4.85 10.71 2.30
CA ASN A 93 -5.25 11.50 3.46
C ASN A 93 -4.52 11.05 4.73
N ILE A 94 -4.31 9.76 4.91
CA ILE A 94 -3.56 9.24 6.06
C ILE A 94 -2.10 9.68 5.97
N LEU A 95 -1.48 9.61 4.78
CA LEU A 95 -0.10 10.04 4.59
C LEU A 95 0.06 11.54 4.89
N ILE A 96 -0.85 12.37 4.42
CA ILE A 96 -0.84 13.82 4.67
C ILE A 96 -1.00 14.11 6.16
N SER A 97 -1.91 13.44 6.84
CA SER A 97 -2.11 13.60 8.28
C SER A 97 -0.86 13.27 9.06
N GLN A 98 -0.12 12.24 8.66
CA GLN A 98 1.12 11.85 9.32
C GLN A 98 2.22 12.91 9.10
N GLU A 99 2.34 13.47 7.91
CA GLU A 99 3.30 14.54 7.62
C GLU A 99 3.00 15.80 8.45
N ILE A 100 1.73 16.17 8.56
CA ILE A 100 1.30 17.33 9.36
C ILE A 100 1.57 17.07 10.85
N ALA A 101 1.35 15.85 11.33
CA ALA A 101 1.56 15.50 12.73
C ALA A 101 3.04 15.43 13.11
N ALA A 102 3.91 15.21 12.14
CA ALA A 102 5.35 15.20 12.37
C ALA A 102 5.91 16.61 12.45
#